data_13463fd38c8eea3dec223708b4877696
#
_entry.id   13463fd38c8eea3dec223708b4877696
#
_cell.length_a   1.000
_cell.length_b   1.000
_cell.length_c   1.000
_cell.angle_alpha   90.00
_cell.angle_beta   90.00
_cell.angle_gamma   90.00
#
_symmetry.space_group_name_H-M   'P 1'
#
loop_
_entity.id
_entity.type
_entity.pdbx_description
1 polymer ?
#
loop_
_entity_poly.entity_id
_entity_poly.type
_entity_poly.pdbx_seq_one_letter_code
_entity_poly.pdbx_strand_id
1 'polypeptide(L)'
;MAARMNRPRSLARTLAKKPSERGARREKLSKDLVLLQLALVLMRGGTLTYARLTDEFKLARRTAERYVADLRSVGLPVEDVFEGKTKSFRLARGRARKLQVEAVDVPPEAARPLSLLLVAAKLLPSRFGVREAIDATVRAALRLRGVKAASELRRLEDAVLVLENDAKDYEGTVEIFSDVIDAVLEGRLLVARYLSPRAKEVAVERFFAASLGLYKGGLYVLAIAPDDDGERPLWRALERIESLQFDASPARLSPLARQRALDEAKKRWGPARPRPDGAKDELITLHFSRAAAPYVLARPWHPHAEIEAWPDDDGGGARMAIRLSGDTGMFESWVRSWGAEVAVLRPSSMAERIASSFEEAATRHRAAARTFGRAFDDDAATAE
;
A
#
# COMPACT_ATOMS: atom_id res chain seq x y z
N MET A 1 -30.51 9.37 52.89
CA MET A 1 -29.67 8.32 52.28
C MET A 1 -29.42 8.67 50.85
N ALA A 2 -28.24 9.24 50.55
CA ALA A 2 -27.90 9.73 49.20
C ALA A 2 -27.09 8.64 48.47
N ALA A 3 -27.65 8.16 47.37
CA ALA A 3 -26.99 7.20 46.51
C ALA A 3 -25.94 7.95 45.64
N ARG A 4 -24.67 7.62 45.82
CA ARG A 4 -23.55 8.11 45.00
C ARG A 4 -23.63 7.47 43.61
N MET A 5 -23.94 8.28 42.58
CA MET A 5 -23.78 7.93 41.18
C MET A 5 -22.28 7.79 40.85
N ASN A 6 -21.88 6.60 40.50
CA ASN A 6 -20.54 6.29 39.97
C ASN A 6 -20.43 6.81 38.54
N ARG A 7 -19.62 7.85 38.33
CA ARG A 7 -19.27 8.33 36.99
C ARG A 7 -18.35 7.31 36.31
N PRO A 8 -18.58 6.92 35.05
CA PRO A 8 -17.65 6.08 34.30
C PRO A 8 -16.35 6.87 34.04
N ARG A 9 -15.24 6.33 34.53
CA ARG A 9 -13.89 6.85 34.26
C ARG A 9 -13.58 6.76 32.75
N SER A 10 -13.20 7.88 32.19
CA SER A 10 -12.94 8.14 30.78
C SER A 10 -11.99 7.11 30.14
N LEU A 11 -12.43 6.52 29.02
CA LEU A 11 -11.63 5.74 28.08
C LEU A 11 -10.47 6.50 27.42
N ALA A 12 -10.40 7.83 27.65
CA ALA A 12 -9.37 8.72 27.08
C ALA A 12 -7.98 8.56 27.72
N ARG A 13 -7.84 7.83 28.83
CA ARG A 13 -6.54 7.72 29.53
C ARG A 13 -5.71 6.48 29.16
N THR A 14 -6.25 5.58 28.35
CA THR A 14 -5.54 4.35 27.96
C THR A 14 -4.77 4.47 26.65
N LEU A 15 -4.94 5.57 25.89
CA LEU A 15 -4.22 5.82 24.65
C LEU A 15 -2.99 6.73 24.79
N ALA A 16 -2.78 7.32 25.96
CA ALA A 16 -1.56 8.07 26.25
C ALA A 16 -0.50 7.18 26.89
N LYS A 17 -0.18 6.03 26.29
CA LYS A 17 1.12 5.41 26.52
C LYS A 17 2.16 6.31 25.87
N LYS A 18 3.08 6.85 26.71
CA LYS A 18 4.31 7.53 26.28
C LYS A 18 4.86 6.85 25.02
N PRO A 19 5.35 7.61 24.03
CA PRO A 19 6.14 7.02 22.94
C PRO A 19 7.31 6.32 23.64
N SER A 20 7.19 5.02 23.77
CA SER A 20 8.30 4.16 24.21
C SER A 20 9.37 4.32 23.16
N GLU A 21 10.61 4.29 23.56
CA GLU A 21 11.91 4.34 22.87
C GLU A 21 12.00 3.75 21.43
N ARG A 22 10.89 3.53 20.74
CA ARG A 22 10.79 3.16 19.32
C ARG A 22 11.18 4.31 18.35
N GLY A 23 11.20 5.56 18.81
CA GLY A 23 11.59 6.71 18.01
C GLY A 23 13.10 6.84 17.72
N ALA A 24 13.92 5.95 18.24
CA ALA A 24 15.37 5.95 18.03
C ALA A 24 15.89 4.78 17.18
N ARG A 25 15.06 3.87 16.65
CA ARG A 25 15.46 3.00 15.55
C ARG A 25 15.38 3.79 14.26
N ARG A 26 16.44 4.58 14.00
CA ARG A 26 16.71 5.19 12.70
C ARG A 26 16.52 4.12 11.63
N GLU A 27 15.71 4.44 10.61
CA GLU A 27 15.50 3.64 9.41
C GLU A 27 16.81 3.02 8.94
N LYS A 28 16.91 1.72 9.01
CA LYS A 28 17.97 0.95 8.40
C LYS A 28 17.55 0.80 6.94
N LEU A 29 18.07 1.66 6.08
CA LEU A 29 17.85 1.57 4.63
C LEU A 29 18.07 0.12 4.19
N SER A 30 17.23 -0.39 3.29
CA SER A 30 17.43 -1.72 2.72
C SER A 30 18.82 -1.81 2.09
N LYS A 31 19.42 -3.01 2.08
CA LYS A 31 20.76 -3.25 1.51
C LYS A 31 20.88 -2.65 0.11
N ASP A 32 19.86 -2.86 -0.73
CA ASP A 32 19.89 -2.46 -2.13
C ASP A 32 19.77 -0.95 -2.31
N LEU A 33 19.00 -0.29 -1.46
CA LEU A 33 18.90 1.16 -1.46
C LEU A 33 20.23 1.81 -1.05
N VAL A 34 20.90 1.24 -0.06
CA VAL A 34 22.25 1.70 0.35
C VAL A 34 23.25 1.47 -0.78
N LEU A 35 23.25 0.29 -1.40
CA LEU A 35 24.12 -0.01 -2.55
C LEU A 35 23.89 0.96 -3.70
N LEU A 36 22.63 1.26 -4.03
CA LEU A 36 22.28 2.24 -5.04
C LEU A 36 22.80 3.64 -4.70
N GLN A 37 22.63 4.08 -3.45
CA GLN A 37 23.15 5.38 -3.00
C GLN A 37 24.66 5.45 -3.06
N LEU A 38 25.38 4.40 -2.63
CA LEU A 38 26.83 4.32 -2.73
C LEU A 38 27.29 4.36 -4.19
N ALA A 39 26.63 3.61 -5.07
CA ALA A 39 26.89 3.63 -6.51
C ALA A 39 26.72 5.05 -7.10
N LEU A 40 25.64 5.73 -6.76
CA LEU A 40 25.36 7.11 -7.22
C LEU A 40 26.41 8.10 -6.72
N VAL A 41 26.89 7.99 -5.48
CA VAL A 41 27.98 8.84 -4.97
C VAL A 41 29.25 8.62 -5.79
N LEU A 42 29.63 7.38 -6.04
CA LEU A 42 30.81 7.03 -6.82
C LEU A 42 30.69 7.46 -8.28
N MET A 43 29.53 7.25 -8.92
CA MET A 43 29.26 7.63 -10.31
C MET A 43 29.30 9.16 -10.51
N ARG A 44 28.97 9.94 -9.49
CA ARG A 44 29.10 11.41 -9.49
C ARG A 44 30.54 11.90 -9.28
N GLY A 45 31.51 11.00 -9.27
CA GLY A 45 32.90 11.34 -9.00
C GLY A 45 33.21 11.58 -7.52
N GLY A 46 32.27 11.24 -6.62
CA GLY A 46 32.48 11.35 -5.19
C GLY A 46 33.40 10.25 -4.68
N THR A 47 34.00 10.50 -3.50
CA THR A 47 34.83 9.54 -2.77
C THR A 47 34.06 9.06 -1.55
N LEU A 48 34.08 7.75 -1.31
CA LEU A 48 33.53 7.13 -0.11
C LEU A 48 34.65 6.90 0.88
N THR A 49 34.70 7.69 1.93
CA THR A 49 35.60 7.47 3.08
C THR A 49 34.90 6.61 4.14
N TYR A 50 35.65 5.95 5.01
CA TYR A 50 35.02 5.24 6.13
C TYR A 50 34.21 6.15 7.05
N ALA A 51 34.68 7.39 7.29
CA ALA A 51 33.93 8.39 8.05
C ALA A 51 32.56 8.62 7.39
N ARG A 52 32.53 8.89 6.10
CA ARG A 52 31.29 9.11 5.36
C ARG A 52 30.37 7.89 5.39
N LEU A 53 30.90 6.69 5.20
CA LEU A 53 30.14 5.43 5.26
C LEU A 53 29.52 5.20 6.65
N THR A 54 30.25 5.59 7.71
CA THR A 54 29.76 5.46 9.09
C THR A 54 28.76 6.57 9.45
N ASP A 55 29.04 7.83 9.06
CA ASP A 55 28.28 8.99 9.51
C ASP A 55 27.00 9.21 8.69
N GLU A 56 27.09 9.11 7.36
CA GLU A 56 25.94 9.33 6.47
C GLU A 56 25.11 8.05 6.29
N PHE A 57 25.76 6.90 6.06
CA PHE A 57 25.09 5.63 5.73
C PHE A 57 24.93 4.69 6.93
N LYS A 58 25.48 5.06 8.10
CA LYS A 58 25.42 4.27 9.35
C LYS A 58 25.96 2.83 9.20
N LEU A 59 26.92 2.62 8.31
CA LEU A 59 27.52 1.33 8.03
C LEU A 59 28.73 1.07 8.95
N ALA A 60 28.76 -0.10 9.58
CA ALA A 60 29.99 -0.58 10.23
C ALA A 60 31.06 -0.88 9.16
N ARG A 61 32.33 -0.69 9.48
CA ARG A 61 33.46 -0.84 8.55
C ARG A 61 33.43 -2.15 7.75
N ARG A 62 33.18 -3.28 8.41
CA ARG A 62 33.08 -4.60 7.75
C ARG A 62 31.90 -4.68 6.76
N THR A 63 30.78 -4.05 7.08
CA THR A 63 29.62 -3.97 6.20
C THR A 63 29.90 -3.08 5.01
N ALA A 64 30.57 -1.95 5.21
CA ALA A 64 30.98 -1.03 4.14
C ALA A 64 31.93 -1.74 3.13
N GLU A 65 32.90 -2.50 3.60
CA GLU A 65 33.80 -3.28 2.74
C GLU A 65 33.06 -4.33 1.92
N ARG A 66 32.06 -5.01 2.53
CA ARG A 66 31.22 -5.97 1.80
C ARG A 66 30.39 -5.26 0.72
N TYR A 67 29.81 -4.11 1.01
CA TYR A 67 29.03 -3.37 0.02
C TYR A 67 29.90 -2.85 -1.13
N VAL A 68 31.12 -2.42 -0.86
CA VAL A 68 32.07 -2.07 -1.90
C VAL A 68 32.45 -3.30 -2.75
N ALA A 69 32.60 -4.46 -2.13
CA ALA A 69 32.82 -5.72 -2.86
C ALA A 69 31.61 -6.09 -3.73
N ASP A 70 30.38 -5.92 -3.22
CA ASP A 70 29.14 -6.14 -3.99
C ASP A 70 29.07 -5.18 -5.20
N LEU A 71 29.43 -3.90 -5.04
CA LEU A 71 29.50 -2.94 -6.16
C LEU A 71 30.52 -3.36 -7.22
N ARG A 72 31.67 -3.91 -6.81
CA ARG A 72 32.66 -4.45 -7.76
C ARG A 72 32.15 -5.68 -8.49
N SER A 73 31.43 -6.56 -7.80
CA SER A 73 30.87 -7.78 -8.41
C SER A 73 29.83 -7.50 -9.50
N VAL A 74 29.10 -6.38 -9.39
CA VAL A 74 28.16 -5.92 -10.44
C VAL A 74 28.85 -5.09 -11.53
N GLY A 75 30.19 -5.05 -11.54
CA GLY A 75 30.96 -4.44 -12.64
C GLY A 75 31.32 -2.96 -12.44
N LEU A 76 31.01 -2.35 -11.30
CA LEU A 76 31.51 -1.00 -11.03
C LEU A 76 33.02 -1.03 -10.76
N PRO A 77 33.83 -0.28 -11.51
CA PRO A 77 35.30 -0.28 -11.35
C PRO A 77 35.71 0.60 -10.16
N VAL A 78 35.41 0.14 -8.95
CA VAL A 78 35.75 0.84 -7.71
C VAL A 78 37.18 0.52 -7.33
N GLU A 79 38.04 1.53 -7.21
CA GLU A 79 39.43 1.41 -6.76
C GLU A 79 39.61 1.87 -5.31
N ASP A 80 40.57 1.27 -4.62
CA ASP A 80 41.00 1.72 -3.32
C ASP A 80 42.00 2.88 -3.51
N VAL A 81 41.80 3.95 -2.77
CA VAL A 81 42.68 5.12 -2.75
C VAL A 81 43.18 5.34 -1.35
N PHE A 82 44.45 5.54 -1.22
CA PHE A 82 45.11 5.78 0.07
C PHE A 82 45.64 7.21 0.11
N GLU A 83 45.19 7.98 1.11
CA GLU A 83 45.74 9.29 1.46
C GLU A 83 46.40 9.13 2.86
N GLY A 84 47.72 8.92 2.86
CA GLY A 84 48.43 8.53 4.05
C GLY A 84 47.98 7.18 4.59
N LYS A 85 47.46 7.15 5.82
CA LYS A 85 46.88 5.93 6.45
C LYS A 85 45.36 5.77 6.21
N THR A 86 44.72 6.71 5.53
CA THR A 86 43.28 6.71 5.33
C THR A 86 42.92 6.05 3.99
N LYS A 87 42.19 4.95 4.05
CA LYS A 87 41.63 4.26 2.88
C LYS A 87 40.27 4.87 2.50
N SER A 88 40.10 5.12 1.22
CA SER A 88 38.83 5.56 0.62
C SER A 88 38.58 4.82 -0.69
N PHE A 89 37.36 4.92 -1.19
CA PHE A 89 36.91 4.23 -2.41
C PHE A 89 36.42 5.27 -3.42
N ARG A 90 36.85 5.13 -4.68
CA ARG A 90 36.36 5.96 -5.80
C ARG A 90 36.28 5.13 -7.08
N LEU A 91 35.62 5.63 -8.11
CA LEU A 91 35.69 5.02 -9.44
C LEU A 91 37.07 5.28 -10.08
N ALA A 92 37.57 4.28 -10.81
CA ALA A 92 38.86 4.36 -11.52
C ALA A 92 38.89 5.56 -12.47
N ARG A 93 39.97 6.33 -12.46
CA ARG A 93 40.17 7.51 -13.32
C ARG A 93 40.04 7.13 -14.79
N GLY A 94 39.26 7.90 -15.55
CA GLY A 94 38.98 7.67 -16.98
C GLY A 94 37.78 6.77 -17.27
N ARG A 95 37.43 5.82 -16.41
CA ARG A 95 36.21 5.01 -16.55
C ARG A 95 35.01 5.66 -15.88
N ALA A 96 35.20 6.46 -14.83
CA ALA A 96 34.12 7.23 -14.20
C ALA A 96 33.42 8.16 -15.21
N ARG A 97 34.17 8.84 -16.08
CA ARG A 97 33.62 9.72 -17.12
C ARG A 97 32.89 8.92 -18.21
N LYS A 98 33.39 7.74 -18.57
CA LYS A 98 32.76 6.86 -19.55
C LYS A 98 31.49 6.20 -18.99
N LEU A 99 31.51 5.73 -17.72
CA LEU A 99 30.33 5.22 -17.03
C LEU A 99 29.28 6.31 -16.75
N GLN A 100 29.69 7.53 -16.44
CA GLN A 100 28.77 8.66 -16.33
C GLN A 100 28.03 8.96 -17.65
N VAL A 101 28.72 8.77 -18.78
CA VAL A 101 28.12 8.98 -20.12
C VAL A 101 27.26 7.78 -20.53
N GLU A 102 27.71 6.54 -20.28
CA GLU A 102 27.00 5.33 -20.70
C GLU A 102 25.86 4.92 -19.74
N ALA A 103 26.01 5.14 -18.44
CA ALA A 103 24.98 4.78 -17.45
C ALA A 103 23.86 5.80 -17.32
N VAL A 104 23.95 6.94 -17.97
CA VAL A 104 23.03 8.06 -17.82
C VAL A 104 22.61 8.69 -19.14
N ASP A 105 22.81 8.00 -20.25
CA ASP A 105 22.15 8.41 -21.48
C ASP A 105 20.69 7.94 -21.47
N VAL A 106 19.95 8.56 -20.55
CA VAL A 106 18.50 8.53 -20.58
C VAL A 106 18.10 9.24 -21.87
N PRO A 107 17.59 8.58 -22.89
CA PRO A 107 17.30 9.19 -24.16
C PRO A 107 16.31 10.35 -23.98
N PRO A 108 16.35 11.43 -24.80
CA PRO A 108 15.46 12.58 -24.68
C PRO A 108 13.99 12.19 -24.51
N GLU A 109 13.57 11.18 -25.22
CA GLU A 109 12.24 10.59 -25.19
C GLU A 109 11.88 9.94 -23.85
N ALA A 110 12.85 9.52 -23.04
CA ALA A 110 12.59 8.92 -21.72
C ALA A 110 12.37 9.96 -20.60
N ALA A 111 12.66 11.24 -20.84
CA ALA A 111 12.43 12.29 -19.84
C ALA A 111 10.95 12.40 -19.46
N ARG A 112 10.05 12.34 -20.46
CA ARG A 112 8.60 12.40 -20.23
C ARG A 112 8.06 11.17 -19.52
N PRO A 113 8.38 9.91 -19.90
CA PRO A 113 8.03 8.73 -19.11
C PRO A 113 8.54 8.77 -17.67
N LEU A 114 9.76 9.22 -17.42
CA LEU A 114 10.30 9.36 -16.06
C LEU A 114 9.52 10.41 -15.24
N SER A 115 9.16 11.53 -15.85
CA SER A 115 8.32 12.52 -15.18
C SER A 115 6.92 12.00 -14.87
N LEU A 116 6.32 11.20 -15.78
CA LEU A 116 5.06 10.51 -15.52
C LEU A 116 5.17 9.45 -14.42
N LEU A 117 6.32 8.78 -14.31
CA LEU A 117 6.56 7.85 -13.19
C LEU A 117 6.56 8.55 -11.84
N LEU A 118 7.10 9.78 -11.74
CA LEU A 118 7.00 10.58 -10.52
C LEU A 118 5.55 10.97 -10.18
N VAL A 119 4.78 11.33 -11.19
CA VAL A 119 3.34 11.59 -11.02
C VAL A 119 2.62 10.32 -10.54
N ALA A 120 2.90 9.17 -11.17
CA ALA A 120 2.34 7.88 -10.75
C ALA A 120 2.77 7.49 -9.33
N ALA A 121 3.99 7.80 -8.93
CA ALA A 121 4.44 7.56 -7.55
C ALA A 121 3.63 8.35 -6.51
N LYS A 122 3.06 9.51 -6.87
CA LYS A 122 2.15 10.25 -6.00
C LYS A 122 0.85 9.50 -5.69
N LEU A 123 0.48 8.50 -6.51
CA LEU A 123 -0.70 7.64 -6.27
C LEU A 123 -0.42 6.56 -5.22
N LEU A 124 0.85 6.34 -4.84
CA LEU A 124 1.20 5.50 -3.71
C LEU A 124 0.90 6.23 -2.40
N PRO A 125 0.60 5.52 -1.31
CA PRO A 125 0.38 6.13 0.00
C PRO A 125 1.49 7.11 0.38
N SER A 126 1.14 8.27 0.93
CA SER A 126 2.07 9.39 1.16
C SER A 126 3.22 9.06 2.10
N ARG A 127 2.99 8.22 3.09
CA ARG A 127 4.01 7.81 4.08
C ARG A 127 4.63 6.44 3.76
N PHE A 128 4.82 6.19 2.48
CA PHE A 128 5.38 4.94 2.01
C PHE A 128 6.78 5.18 1.44
N GLY A 129 7.83 4.72 2.12
CA GLY A 129 9.23 5.00 1.77
C GLY A 129 9.65 4.63 0.34
N VAL A 130 8.89 3.78 -0.35
CA VAL A 130 9.07 3.48 -1.78
C VAL A 130 8.79 4.70 -2.66
N ARG A 131 7.82 5.55 -2.28
CA ARG A 131 7.53 6.80 -2.99
C ARG A 131 8.74 7.74 -2.96
N GLU A 132 9.35 7.91 -1.78
CA GLU A 132 10.55 8.74 -1.61
C GLU A 132 11.74 8.15 -2.38
N ALA A 133 11.87 6.83 -2.41
CA ALA A 133 12.93 6.17 -3.18
C ALA A 133 12.76 6.35 -4.69
N ILE A 134 11.53 6.21 -5.22
CA ILE A 134 11.21 6.48 -6.63
C ILE A 134 11.51 7.96 -6.94
N ASP A 135 11.02 8.88 -6.10
CA ASP A 135 11.22 10.31 -6.25
C ASP A 135 12.71 10.66 -6.31
N ALA A 136 13.50 10.20 -5.35
CA ALA A 136 14.94 10.44 -5.30
C ALA A 136 15.67 9.89 -6.53
N THR A 137 15.32 8.68 -6.98
CA THR A 137 15.92 8.01 -8.13
C THR A 137 15.62 8.73 -9.43
N VAL A 138 14.34 9.05 -9.68
CA VAL A 138 13.91 9.72 -10.91
C VAL A 138 14.43 11.15 -10.96
N ARG A 139 14.41 11.89 -9.85
CA ARG A 139 15.02 13.24 -9.79
C ARG A 139 16.52 13.20 -10.05
N ALA A 140 17.22 12.20 -9.54
CA ALA A 140 18.64 12.02 -9.82
C ALA A 140 18.88 11.79 -11.33
N ALA A 141 18.10 10.92 -11.97
CA ALA A 141 18.17 10.67 -13.40
C ALA A 141 17.84 11.92 -14.23
N LEU A 142 16.86 12.72 -13.84
CA LEU A 142 16.45 13.94 -14.54
C LEU A 142 17.43 15.12 -14.32
N ARG A 143 18.04 15.24 -13.14
CA ARG A 143 19.05 16.30 -12.86
C ARG A 143 20.26 16.22 -13.78
N LEU A 144 20.60 15.05 -14.24
CA LEU A 144 21.71 14.84 -15.18
C LEU A 144 21.44 15.45 -16.57
N ARG A 145 20.20 15.85 -16.86
CA ARG A 145 19.78 16.49 -18.13
C ARG A 145 19.67 18.01 -18.09
N GLY A 146 19.96 18.64 -16.95
CA GLY A 146 20.05 20.09 -16.83
C GLY A 146 18.73 20.78 -16.41
N VAL A 147 18.80 22.12 -16.38
CA VAL A 147 17.78 23.00 -15.77
C VAL A 147 16.40 22.90 -16.43
N LYS A 148 16.33 22.63 -17.73
CA LYS A 148 15.05 22.58 -18.48
C LYS A 148 14.19 21.38 -18.04
N ALA A 149 14.78 20.20 -17.91
CA ALA A 149 14.07 19.01 -17.44
C ALA A 149 13.60 19.17 -15.97
N ALA A 150 14.37 19.87 -15.14
CA ALA A 150 13.99 20.16 -13.76
C ALA A 150 12.81 21.13 -13.65
N SER A 151 12.69 22.11 -14.56
CA SER A 151 11.55 23.04 -14.60
C SER A 151 10.27 22.40 -15.10
N GLU A 152 10.36 21.54 -16.10
CA GLU A 152 9.22 20.75 -16.59
C GLU A 152 8.71 19.78 -15.53
N LEU A 153 9.62 19.15 -14.78
CA LEU A 153 9.28 18.27 -13.68
C LEU A 153 8.46 18.99 -12.61
N ARG A 154 8.92 20.16 -12.14
CA ARG A 154 8.18 20.96 -11.14
C ARG A 154 6.78 21.29 -11.62
N ARG A 155 6.63 21.74 -12.88
CA ARG A 155 5.31 22.04 -13.46
C ARG A 155 4.37 20.82 -13.44
N LEU A 156 4.90 19.62 -13.74
CA LEU A 156 4.12 18.39 -13.68
C LEU A 156 3.75 18.02 -12.24
N GLU A 157 4.65 18.23 -11.31
CA GLU A 157 4.38 17.99 -9.88
C GLU A 157 3.31 18.92 -9.33
N ASP A 158 3.37 20.20 -9.70
CA ASP A 158 2.39 21.21 -9.29
C ASP A 158 1.03 21.02 -9.99
N ALA A 159 1.03 20.39 -11.18
CA ALA A 159 -0.18 20.14 -11.95
C ALA A 159 -1.01 18.96 -11.41
N VAL A 160 -0.48 18.14 -10.50
CA VAL A 160 -1.15 16.97 -9.96
C VAL A 160 -1.30 17.09 -8.45
N LEU A 161 -2.54 17.29 -8.03
CA LEU A 161 -2.93 17.24 -6.62
C LEU A 161 -3.57 15.87 -6.34
N VAL A 162 -3.00 15.12 -5.41
CA VAL A 162 -3.61 13.89 -4.89
C VAL A 162 -4.33 14.22 -3.60
N LEU A 163 -5.64 14.01 -3.58
CA LEU A 163 -6.48 14.18 -2.39
C LEU A 163 -6.48 12.86 -1.62
N GLU A 164 -5.67 12.79 -0.59
CA GLU A 164 -5.54 11.60 0.26
C GLU A 164 -6.48 11.75 1.48
N ASN A 165 -7.69 11.23 1.38
CA ASN A 165 -8.64 11.30 2.50
C ASN A 165 -8.51 10.11 3.47
N ASP A 166 -7.95 8.96 3.02
CA ASP A 166 -7.88 7.71 3.78
C ASP A 166 -6.49 7.06 3.71
N ALA A 167 -5.42 7.85 3.63
CA ALA A 167 -4.07 7.32 3.52
C ALA A 167 -3.69 6.54 4.78
N LYS A 168 -3.33 5.28 4.61
CA LYS A 168 -2.77 4.46 5.69
C LYS A 168 -1.32 4.83 5.93
N ASP A 169 -0.90 4.72 7.19
CA ASP A 169 0.49 4.93 7.58
C ASP A 169 1.30 3.64 7.37
N TYR A 170 2.32 3.76 6.52
CA TYR A 170 3.28 2.70 6.23
C TYR A 170 4.69 3.05 6.72
N GLU A 171 4.81 4.04 7.61
CA GLU A 171 6.09 4.39 8.23
C GLU A 171 6.63 3.16 9.01
N GLY A 172 7.87 2.79 8.74
CA GLY A 172 8.51 1.61 9.34
C GLY A 172 8.17 0.26 8.71
N THR A 173 7.34 0.20 7.64
CA THR A 173 7.00 -1.06 6.96
C THR A 173 7.80 -1.32 5.68
N VAL A 174 8.77 -0.47 5.33
CA VAL A 174 9.55 -0.56 4.08
C VAL A 174 10.32 -1.88 3.99
N GLU A 175 10.88 -2.36 5.10
CA GLU A 175 11.60 -3.66 5.12
C GLU A 175 10.63 -4.81 4.86
N ILE A 176 9.45 -4.81 5.51
CA ILE A 176 8.40 -5.81 5.30
C ILE A 176 7.93 -5.79 3.84
N PHE A 177 7.75 -4.61 3.26
CA PHE A 177 7.37 -4.48 1.86
C PHE A 177 8.42 -5.06 0.91
N SER A 178 9.70 -4.77 1.16
CA SER A 178 10.81 -5.31 0.36
C SER A 178 10.85 -6.83 0.44
N ASP A 179 10.75 -7.39 1.66
CA ASP A 179 10.74 -8.84 1.88
C ASP A 179 9.54 -9.52 1.19
N VAL A 180 8.37 -8.85 1.19
CA VAL A 180 7.19 -9.35 0.47
C VAL A 180 7.42 -9.34 -1.05
N ILE A 181 8.01 -8.27 -1.61
CA ILE A 181 8.35 -8.23 -3.05
C ILE A 181 9.31 -9.36 -3.41
N ASP A 182 10.38 -9.55 -2.63
CA ASP A 182 11.35 -10.62 -2.86
C ASP A 182 10.68 -12.00 -2.77
N ALA A 183 9.78 -12.19 -1.79
CA ALA A 183 9.00 -13.43 -1.67
C ALA A 183 8.08 -13.69 -2.86
N VAL A 184 7.42 -12.64 -3.39
CA VAL A 184 6.57 -12.73 -4.58
C VAL A 184 7.40 -13.11 -5.81
N LEU A 185 8.60 -12.53 -5.96
CA LEU A 185 9.47 -12.81 -7.11
C LEU A 185 10.09 -14.21 -7.04
N GLU A 186 10.56 -14.61 -5.86
CA GLU A 186 11.25 -15.89 -5.66
C GLU A 186 10.30 -17.05 -5.34
N GLY A 187 9.03 -16.78 -5.03
CA GLY A 187 8.04 -17.78 -4.62
C GLY A 187 8.36 -18.44 -3.28
N ARG A 188 9.08 -17.76 -2.39
CA ARG A 188 9.54 -18.29 -1.09
C ARG A 188 8.43 -18.27 -0.05
N LEU A 189 8.48 -19.24 0.86
CA LEU A 189 7.61 -19.31 2.03
C LEU A 189 8.02 -18.25 3.06
N LEU A 190 7.03 -17.57 3.62
CA LEU A 190 7.17 -16.57 4.65
C LEU A 190 6.61 -17.04 6.00
N VAL A 191 7.21 -16.57 7.07
CA VAL A 191 6.69 -16.65 8.44
C VAL A 191 6.43 -15.21 8.90
N ALA A 192 5.19 -14.91 9.23
CA ALA A 192 4.76 -13.57 9.63
C ALA A 192 4.10 -13.57 10.99
N ARG A 193 4.36 -12.53 11.79
CA ARG A 193 3.55 -12.18 12.94
C ARG A 193 2.47 -11.22 12.47
N TYR A 194 1.22 -11.65 12.51
CA TYR A 194 0.09 -10.93 11.94
C TYR A 194 -1.00 -10.67 12.96
N LEU A 195 -1.45 -9.42 13.07
CA LEU A 195 -2.59 -9.01 13.90
C LEU A 195 -3.87 -8.93 13.06
N SER A 196 -4.71 -9.96 13.14
CA SER A 196 -6.01 -9.94 12.48
C SER A 196 -6.93 -8.87 13.09
N PRO A 197 -7.80 -8.18 12.27
CA PRO A 197 -8.74 -7.18 12.79
C PRO A 197 -9.69 -7.67 13.90
N ARG A 198 -9.95 -8.96 13.91
CA ARG A 198 -10.88 -9.61 14.87
C ARG A 198 -10.15 -10.35 15.99
N ALA A 199 -8.83 -10.46 15.92
CA ALA A 199 -8.04 -11.12 16.96
C ALA A 199 -7.58 -10.10 18.01
N LYS A 200 -7.47 -10.57 19.25
CA LYS A 200 -6.91 -9.79 20.37
C LYS A 200 -5.39 -9.94 20.44
N GLU A 201 -4.85 -10.99 19.83
CA GLU A 201 -3.45 -11.37 19.90
C GLU A 201 -2.87 -11.57 18.51
N VAL A 202 -1.56 -11.40 18.42
CA VAL A 202 -0.79 -11.61 17.21
C VAL A 202 -0.62 -13.10 16.98
N ALA A 203 -0.98 -13.57 15.79
CA ALA A 203 -0.76 -14.95 15.37
C ALA A 203 0.53 -15.07 14.54
N VAL A 204 1.18 -16.22 14.63
CA VAL A 204 2.26 -16.60 13.71
C VAL A 204 1.63 -17.36 12.55
N GLU A 205 1.77 -16.82 11.34
CA GLU A 205 1.23 -17.41 10.12
C GLU A 205 2.35 -17.77 9.16
N ARG A 206 2.17 -18.87 8.42
CA ARG A 206 3.08 -19.29 7.32
C ARG A 206 2.31 -19.22 6.02
N PHE A 207 2.85 -18.53 5.03
CA PHE A 207 2.20 -18.41 3.72
C PHE A 207 3.20 -18.10 2.60
N PHE A 208 2.81 -18.42 1.38
CA PHE A 208 3.43 -17.89 0.18
C PHE A 208 2.76 -16.58 -0.23
N ALA A 209 3.55 -15.58 -0.57
CA ALA A 209 3.05 -14.33 -1.16
C ALA A 209 2.85 -14.53 -2.67
N ALA A 210 1.60 -14.55 -3.12
CA ALA A 210 1.28 -14.67 -4.54
C ALA A 210 1.36 -13.33 -5.28
N SER A 211 0.95 -12.24 -4.63
CA SER A 211 0.92 -10.89 -5.20
C SER A 211 0.78 -9.82 -4.12
N LEU A 212 1.08 -8.58 -4.48
CA LEU A 212 0.64 -7.38 -3.76
C LEU A 212 -0.57 -6.77 -4.46
N GLY A 213 -1.52 -6.31 -3.66
CA GLY A 213 -2.70 -5.58 -4.11
C GLY A 213 -2.81 -4.21 -3.47
N LEU A 214 -3.30 -3.24 -4.24
CA LEU A 214 -3.68 -1.92 -3.75
C LEU A 214 -5.20 -1.79 -3.77
N TYR A 215 -5.81 -1.48 -2.63
CA TYR A 215 -7.25 -1.27 -2.53
C TYR A 215 -7.58 -0.14 -1.56
N LYS A 216 -8.25 0.92 -2.03
CA LYS A 216 -8.63 2.11 -1.23
C LYS A 216 -7.45 2.64 -0.40
N GLY A 217 -6.32 2.91 -1.05
CA GLY A 217 -5.10 3.41 -0.39
C GLY A 217 -4.38 2.41 0.52
N GLY A 218 -4.90 1.19 0.69
CA GLY A 218 -4.29 0.13 1.51
C GLY A 218 -3.54 -0.90 0.67
N LEU A 219 -2.38 -1.33 1.17
CA LEU A 219 -1.57 -2.41 0.60
C LEU A 219 -1.92 -3.75 1.24
N TYR A 220 -2.05 -4.77 0.41
CA TYR A 220 -2.45 -6.11 0.83
C TYR A 220 -1.56 -7.16 0.16
N VAL A 221 -1.19 -8.18 0.90
CA VAL A 221 -0.48 -9.36 0.40
C VAL A 221 -1.51 -10.45 0.13
N LEU A 222 -1.53 -11.01 -1.08
CA LEU A 222 -2.31 -12.21 -1.39
C LEU A 222 -1.53 -13.43 -0.90
N ALA A 223 -1.98 -13.98 0.21
CA ALA A 223 -1.34 -15.07 0.94
C ALA A 223 -1.99 -16.42 0.59
N ILE A 224 -1.18 -17.43 0.33
CA ILE A 224 -1.58 -18.82 0.10
C ILE A 224 -0.98 -19.66 1.22
N ALA A 225 -1.79 -20.45 1.94
CA ALA A 225 -1.30 -21.37 2.94
C ALA A 225 -0.39 -22.45 2.31
N PRO A 226 0.59 -23.01 3.05
CA PRO A 226 1.54 -23.97 2.45
C PRO A 226 0.91 -25.25 1.92
N ASP A 227 -0.28 -25.60 2.42
CA ASP A 227 -1.09 -26.77 2.08
C ASP A 227 -2.24 -26.45 1.11
N ASP A 228 -2.33 -25.21 0.63
CA ASP A 228 -3.38 -24.73 -0.29
C ASP A 228 -2.80 -24.61 -1.72
N ASP A 229 -3.47 -25.21 -2.68
CA ASP A 229 -3.14 -25.12 -4.12
C ASP A 229 -3.59 -23.80 -4.78
N GLY A 230 -3.83 -22.76 -4.01
CA GLY A 230 -4.29 -21.45 -4.47
C GLY A 230 -5.80 -21.33 -4.63
N GLU A 231 -6.58 -22.25 -4.07
CA GLU A 231 -8.04 -22.24 -4.14
C GLU A 231 -8.68 -21.28 -3.14
N ARG A 232 -8.00 -21.06 -2.00
CA ARG A 232 -8.52 -20.23 -0.90
C ARG A 232 -7.54 -19.14 -0.43
N PRO A 233 -7.01 -18.33 -1.33
CA PRO A 233 -6.04 -17.31 -0.96
C PRO A 233 -6.68 -16.28 -0.02
N LEU A 234 -5.87 -15.74 0.89
CA LEU A 234 -6.28 -14.75 1.89
C LEU A 234 -5.55 -13.43 1.66
N TRP A 235 -6.25 -12.32 1.77
CA TRP A 235 -5.62 -11.03 1.80
C TRP A 235 -5.12 -10.69 3.21
N ARG A 236 -3.87 -10.26 3.31
CA ARG A 236 -3.24 -9.78 4.54
C ARG A 236 -2.87 -8.32 4.37
N ALA A 237 -3.44 -7.46 5.18
CA ALA A 237 -3.12 -6.03 5.18
C ALA A 237 -1.67 -5.83 5.65
N LEU A 238 -0.88 -5.10 4.86
CA LEU A 238 0.55 -4.96 5.08
C LEU A 238 0.86 -4.29 6.43
N GLU A 239 0.09 -3.27 6.80
CA GLU A 239 0.23 -2.53 8.06
C GLU A 239 -0.07 -3.35 9.32
N ARG A 240 -0.57 -4.57 9.15
CA ARG A 240 -0.87 -5.51 10.26
C ARG A 240 0.16 -6.60 10.42
N ILE A 241 1.18 -6.61 9.60
CA ILE A 241 2.34 -7.49 9.72
C ILE A 241 3.33 -6.80 10.65
N GLU A 242 3.51 -7.36 11.85
CA GLU A 242 4.46 -6.82 12.83
C GLU A 242 5.91 -7.18 12.50
N SER A 243 6.12 -8.38 12.00
CA SER A 243 7.42 -8.86 11.54
C SER A 243 7.26 -9.94 10.49
N LEU A 244 8.23 -10.02 9.59
CA LEU A 244 8.28 -10.97 8.50
C LEU A 244 9.67 -11.58 8.43
N GLN A 245 9.76 -12.85 8.09
CA GLN A 245 11.02 -13.53 7.79
C GLN A 245 10.79 -14.64 6.78
N PHE A 246 11.83 -14.96 6.03
CA PHE A 246 11.81 -16.11 5.13
C PHE A 246 11.88 -17.41 5.91
N ASP A 247 11.01 -18.37 5.58
CA ASP A 247 11.07 -19.72 6.13
C ASP A 247 12.31 -20.46 5.60
N ALA A 248 12.89 -21.32 6.43
CA ALA A 248 14.05 -22.13 6.05
C ALA A 248 13.70 -23.25 5.05
N SER A 249 12.44 -23.51 4.81
CA SER A 249 11.96 -24.53 3.86
C SER A 249 12.41 -24.22 2.44
N PRO A 250 12.84 -25.24 1.66
CA PRO A 250 13.14 -25.10 0.24
C PRO A 250 11.86 -24.99 -0.63
N ALA A 251 10.67 -25.09 -0.03
CA ALA A 251 9.40 -25.02 -0.74
C ALA A 251 9.25 -23.72 -1.53
N ARG A 252 8.66 -23.84 -2.71
CA ARG A 252 8.38 -22.72 -3.61
C ARG A 252 6.93 -22.75 -4.06
N LEU A 253 6.33 -21.57 -4.17
CA LEU A 253 5.00 -21.41 -4.74
C LEU A 253 5.01 -21.85 -6.21
N SER A 254 4.15 -22.81 -6.55
CA SER A 254 4.02 -23.24 -7.93
C SER A 254 3.36 -22.15 -8.79
N PRO A 255 3.75 -21.99 -10.07
CA PRO A 255 3.10 -21.04 -10.97
C PRO A 255 1.59 -21.31 -11.13
N LEU A 256 1.16 -22.56 -11.08
CA LEU A 256 -0.24 -22.93 -11.17
C LEU A 256 -1.04 -22.49 -9.96
N ALA A 257 -0.54 -22.75 -8.72
CA ALA A 257 -1.18 -22.31 -7.50
C ALA A 257 -1.26 -20.76 -7.42
N ARG A 258 -0.18 -20.10 -7.86
CA ARG A 258 -0.17 -18.62 -7.97
C ARG A 258 -1.27 -18.13 -8.91
N GLN A 259 -1.37 -18.70 -10.10
CA GLN A 259 -2.38 -18.29 -11.09
C GLN A 259 -3.79 -18.52 -10.58
N ARG A 260 -4.08 -19.68 -9.99
CA ARG A 260 -5.38 -19.98 -9.36
C ARG A 260 -5.73 -18.96 -8.28
N ALA A 261 -4.79 -18.64 -7.40
CA ALA A 261 -5.01 -17.67 -6.35
C ALA A 261 -5.33 -16.26 -6.89
N LEU A 262 -4.65 -15.84 -7.95
CA LEU A 262 -4.94 -14.57 -8.62
C LEU A 262 -6.34 -14.58 -9.24
N ASP A 263 -6.75 -15.66 -9.86
CA ASP A 263 -8.05 -15.78 -10.50
C ASP A 263 -9.18 -15.84 -9.46
N GLU A 264 -8.97 -16.56 -8.34
CA GLU A 264 -9.91 -16.56 -7.22
C GLU A 264 -10.01 -15.19 -6.56
N ALA A 265 -8.90 -14.46 -6.40
CA ALA A 265 -8.89 -13.13 -5.83
C ALA A 265 -9.69 -12.12 -6.68
N LYS A 266 -9.63 -12.25 -8.03
CA LYS A 266 -10.36 -11.38 -8.97
C LYS A 266 -11.88 -11.57 -8.94
N LYS A 267 -12.37 -12.72 -8.47
CA LYS A 267 -13.80 -12.99 -8.31
C LYS A 267 -14.41 -12.33 -7.07
N ARG A 268 -13.60 -11.72 -6.21
CA ARG A 268 -14.02 -11.11 -4.94
C ARG A 268 -14.04 -9.59 -5.06
N TRP A 269 -14.87 -8.96 -4.26
CA TRP A 269 -14.91 -7.52 -4.16
C TRP A 269 -13.81 -7.01 -3.20
N GLY A 270 -12.71 -6.51 -3.76
CA GLY A 270 -11.56 -6.07 -2.98
C GLY A 270 -10.93 -7.22 -2.17
N PRO A 271 -10.27 -6.93 -1.04
CA PRO A 271 -9.61 -7.93 -0.20
C PRO A 271 -10.60 -8.72 0.68
N ALA A 272 -11.76 -9.09 0.14
CA ALA A 272 -12.76 -9.90 0.82
C ALA A 272 -12.22 -11.30 1.15
N ARG A 273 -12.71 -11.90 2.26
CA ARG A 273 -12.38 -13.27 2.65
C ARG A 273 -13.01 -14.28 1.69
N PRO A 274 -12.40 -15.45 1.49
CA PRO A 274 -13.07 -16.55 0.81
C PRO A 274 -14.30 -16.99 1.62
N ARG A 275 -15.31 -17.49 0.93
CA ARG A 275 -16.44 -18.14 1.59
C ARG A 275 -16.04 -19.50 2.18
N PRO A 276 -16.83 -20.01 3.14
CA PRO A 276 -16.69 -21.40 3.59
C PRO A 276 -16.76 -22.40 2.41
N ASP A 277 -16.19 -23.56 2.63
CA ASP A 277 -16.17 -24.62 1.62
C ASP A 277 -17.59 -25.00 1.18
N GLY A 278 -17.74 -25.21 -0.13
CA GLY A 278 -19.00 -25.58 -0.76
C GLY A 278 -20.00 -24.45 -0.95
N ALA A 279 -19.71 -23.23 -0.48
CA ALA A 279 -20.58 -22.09 -0.73
C ALA A 279 -20.47 -21.63 -2.20
N LYS A 280 -21.63 -21.54 -2.87
CA LYS A 280 -21.70 -21.07 -4.26
C LYS A 280 -21.45 -19.57 -4.37
N ASP A 281 -20.93 -19.15 -5.52
CA ASP A 281 -20.85 -17.76 -5.90
C ASP A 281 -22.23 -17.10 -5.87
N GLU A 282 -22.29 -15.89 -5.36
CA GLU A 282 -23.55 -15.17 -5.24
C GLU A 282 -23.75 -14.21 -6.40
N LEU A 283 -24.88 -14.38 -7.09
CA LEU A 283 -25.32 -13.42 -8.09
C LEU A 283 -26.10 -12.29 -7.41
N ILE A 284 -25.55 -11.08 -7.48
CA ILE A 284 -26.13 -9.88 -6.90
C ILE A 284 -26.61 -8.98 -8.03
N THR A 285 -27.82 -8.47 -7.91
CA THR A 285 -28.40 -7.51 -8.86
C THR A 285 -28.80 -6.26 -8.12
N LEU A 286 -28.29 -5.12 -8.59
CA LEU A 286 -28.57 -3.79 -8.07
C LEU A 286 -29.31 -2.95 -9.11
N HIS A 287 -30.18 -2.08 -8.65
CA HIS A 287 -30.76 -0.99 -9.41
C HIS A 287 -30.25 0.34 -8.83
N PHE A 288 -29.78 1.20 -9.69
CA PHE A 288 -29.35 2.56 -9.35
C PHE A 288 -30.33 3.56 -9.93
N SER A 289 -30.64 4.61 -9.19
CA SER A 289 -31.52 5.69 -9.62
C SER A 289 -31.00 6.39 -10.88
N ARG A 290 -31.88 7.19 -11.50
CA ARG A 290 -31.50 8.06 -12.63
C ARG A 290 -30.35 9.03 -12.28
N ALA A 291 -30.29 9.52 -11.04
CA ALA A 291 -29.24 10.42 -10.56
C ALA A 291 -27.90 9.72 -10.46
N ALA A 292 -27.85 8.45 -10.02
CA ALA A 292 -26.65 7.66 -9.90
C ALA A 292 -26.17 7.03 -11.21
N ALA A 293 -27.07 6.79 -12.17
CA ALA A 293 -26.78 6.06 -13.39
C ALA A 293 -25.58 6.59 -14.19
N PRO A 294 -25.37 7.90 -14.40
CA PRO A 294 -24.21 8.41 -15.14
C PRO A 294 -22.86 8.03 -14.49
N TYR A 295 -22.81 7.98 -13.16
CA TYR A 295 -21.59 7.60 -12.42
C TYR A 295 -21.33 6.10 -12.45
N VAL A 296 -22.40 5.30 -12.46
CA VAL A 296 -22.31 3.83 -12.49
C VAL A 296 -21.92 3.35 -13.87
N LEU A 297 -22.54 3.87 -14.91
CA LEU A 297 -22.28 3.51 -16.32
C LEU A 297 -20.89 3.93 -16.81
N ALA A 298 -20.31 4.97 -16.22
CA ALA A 298 -19.01 5.52 -16.63
C ALA A 298 -17.80 4.69 -16.19
N ARG A 299 -17.97 3.63 -15.38
CA ARG A 299 -16.84 2.92 -14.73
C ARG A 299 -16.96 1.41 -14.83
N PRO A 300 -15.85 0.71 -15.14
CA PRO A 300 -15.77 -0.73 -14.97
C PRO A 300 -15.54 -1.04 -13.48
N TRP A 301 -16.59 -1.25 -12.72
CA TRP A 301 -16.52 -1.46 -11.27
C TRP A 301 -15.85 -2.77 -10.86
N HIS A 302 -16.06 -3.82 -11.66
CA HIS A 302 -15.51 -5.14 -11.38
C HIS A 302 -15.45 -5.97 -12.67
N PRO A 303 -14.42 -6.84 -12.86
CA PRO A 303 -14.29 -7.66 -14.08
C PRO A 303 -15.50 -8.57 -14.36
N HIS A 304 -16.22 -8.97 -13.32
CA HIS A 304 -17.39 -9.85 -13.41
C HIS A 304 -18.72 -9.10 -13.21
N ALA A 305 -18.73 -7.78 -13.38
CA ALA A 305 -19.94 -6.98 -13.35
C ALA A 305 -20.45 -6.69 -14.76
N GLU A 306 -21.72 -6.92 -14.99
CA GLU A 306 -22.46 -6.48 -16.16
C GLU A 306 -23.26 -5.24 -15.77
N ILE A 307 -23.10 -4.14 -16.50
CA ILE A 307 -23.72 -2.86 -16.18
C ILE A 307 -24.41 -2.36 -17.45
N GLU A 308 -25.70 -2.04 -17.31
CA GLU A 308 -26.52 -1.58 -18.42
C GLU A 308 -27.46 -0.45 -17.97
N ALA A 309 -27.89 0.37 -18.93
CA ALA A 309 -28.95 1.34 -18.68
C ALA A 309 -30.27 0.61 -18.40
N TRP A 310 -30.98 1.05 -17.38
CA TRP A 310 -32.32 0.53 -17.07
C TRP A 310 -33.37 1.30 -17.88
N PRO A 311 -34.35 0.62 -18.52
CA PRO A 311 -35.35 1.27 -19.34
C PRO A 311 -36.16 2.29 -18.55
N ASP A 312 -36.54 3.38 -19.22
CA ASP A 312 -37.34 4.46 -18.61
C ASP A 312 -38.75 4.01 -18.21
N ASP A 313 -39.34 3.07 -18.94
CA ASP A 313 -40.65 2.49 -18.65
C ASP A 313 -40.66 1.74 -17.30
N ASP A 314 -39.51 1.25 -16.87
CA ASP A 314 -39.28 0.56 -15.59
C ASP A 314 -38.70 1.47 -14.51
N GLY A 315 -38.82 2.79 -14.63
CA GLY A 315 -38.30 3.75 -13.66
C GLY A 315 -36.95 4.38 -14.02
N GLY A 316 -36.29 3.89 -15.06
CA GLY A 316 -34.98 4.39 -15.54
C GLY A 316 -33.84 4.15 -14.59
N GLY A 317 -32.64 4.59 -14.99
CA GLY A 317 -31.45 4.48 -14.17
C GLY A 317 -30.40 3.51 -14.72
N ALA A 318 -29.75 2.74 -13.86
CA ALA A 318 -28.78 1.71 -14.24
C ALA A 318 -28.98 0.41 -13.46
N ARG A 319 -28.74 -0.70 -14.13
CA ARG A 319 -28.70 -2.03 -13.52
C ARG A 319 -27.27 -2.54 -13.48
N MET A 320 -26.87 -3.13 -12.35
CA MET A 320 -25.63 -3.88 -12.24
C MET A 320 -25.95 -5.31 -11.82
N ALA A 321 -25.44 -6.28 -12.56
CA ALA A 321 -25.43 -7.68 -12.17
C ALA A 321 -23.97 -8.10 -11.94
N ILE A 322 -23.67 -8.69 -10.78
CA ILE A 322 -22.32 -9.11 -10.42
C ILE A 322 -22.35 -10.46 -9.74
N ARG A 323 -21.38 -11.33 -10.10
CA ARG A 323 -21.18 -12.61 -9.43
C ARG A 323 -19.93 -12.54 -8.59
N LEU A 324 -20.07 -12.74 -7.27
CA LEU A 324 -18.99 -12.66 -6.31
C LEU A 324 -18.76 -13.99 -5.58
N SER A 325 -17.49 -14.41 -5.45
CA SER A 325 -17.06 -15.64 -4.72
C SER A 325 -16.67 -15.18 -3.36
N GLY A 326 -16.59 -14.43 -2.65
CA GLY A 326 -16.10 -14.09 -1.31
C GLY A 326 -17.20 -13.63 -0.36
N ASP A 327 -16.77 -13.26 0.83
CA ASP A 327 -17.57 -12.54 1.79
C ASP A 327 -18.07 -11.22 1.16
N THR A 328 -19.38 -10.95 1.27
CA THR A 328 -20.01 -9.78 0.65
C THR A 328 -19.96 -8.51 1.52
N GLY A 329 -19.43 -8.57 2.72
CA GLY A 329 -19.47 -7.45 3.66
C GLY A 329 -18.83 -6.16 3.12
N MET A 330 -17.73 -6.26 2.37
CA MET A 330 -17.09 -5.10 1.72
C MET A 330 -17.92 -4.57 0.57
N PHE A 331 -18.56 -5.46 -0.19
CA PHE A 331 -19.48 -5.08 -1.25
C PHE A 331 -20.74 -4.39 -0.69
N GLU A 332 -21.33 -4.96 0.35
CA GLU A 332 -22.45 -4.34 1.06
C GLU A 332 -22.10 -2.96 1.63
N SER A 333 -20.88 -2.79 2.15
CA SER A 333 -20.41 -1.48 2.58
C SER A 333 -20.32 -0.48 1.43
N TRP A 334 -19.89 -0.92 0.25
CA TRP A 334 -19.90 -0.10 -0.96
C TRP A 334 -21.34 0.20 -1.42
N VAL A 335 -22.25 -0.77 -1.40
CA VAL A 335 -23.67 -0.54 -1.71
C VAL A 335 -24.25 0.51 -0.77
N ARG A 336 -24.02 0.39 0.55
CA ARG A 336 -24.50 1.40 1.52
C ARG A 336 -23.95 2.80 1.29
N SER A 337 -22.79 2.95 0.69
CA SER A 337 -22.22 4.28 0.40
C SER A 337 -22.99 5.08 -0.66
N TRP A 338 -23.87 4.42 -1.40
CA TRP A 338 -24.79 5.06 -2.37
C TRP A 338 -26.06 5.61 -1.70
N GLY A 339 -26.30 5.28 -0.42
CA GLY A 339 -27.48 5.76 0.31
C GLY A 339 -28.79 5.34 -0.34
N ALA A 340 -29.66 6.31 -0.62
CA ALA A 340 -30.96 6.10 -1.24
C ALA A 340 -30.90 5.86 -2.76
N GLU A 341 -29.75 6.04 -3.38
CA GLU A 341 -29.58 5.97 -4.83
C GLU A 341 -29.42 4.53 -5.35
N VAL A 342 -29.44 3.53 -4.49
CA VAL A 342 -29.29 2.12 -4.86
C VAL A 342 -30.32 1.24 -4.16
N ALA A 343 -30.85 0.27 -4.89
CA ALA A 343 -31.68 -0.80 -4.36
C ALA A 343 -31.09 -2.16 -4.72
N VAL A 344 -31.06 -3.09 -3.77
CA VAL A 344 -30.68 -4.49 -4.01
C VAL A 344 -31.91 -5.24 -4.52
N LEU A 345 -31.87 -5.69 -5.77
CA LEU A 345 -32.94 -6.50 -6.35
C LEU A 345 -32.80 -7.98 -6.02
N ARG A 346 -31.56 -8.45 -5.90
CA ARG A 346 -31.19 -9.83 -5.53
C ARG A 346 -29.84 -9.86 -4.82
N PRO A 347 -29.64 -10.77 -3.86
CA PRO A 347 -30.67 -11.60 -3.21
C PRO A 347 -31.48 -10.81 -2.17
N SER A 348 -32.68 -11.28 -1.84
CA SER A 348 -33.56 -10.65 -0.83
C SER A 348 -32.88 -10.56 0.54
N SER A 349 -32.11 -11.58 0.92
CA SER A 349 -31.37 -11.60 2.19
C SER A 349 -30.35 -10.45 2.31
N MET A 350 -29.70 -10.04 1.21
CA MET A 350 -28.83 -8.86 1.19
C MET A 350 -29.64 -7.56 1.27
N ALA A 351 -30.75 -7.48 0.54
CA ALA A 351 -31.66 -6.33 0.60
C ALA A 351 -32.15 -6.08 2.04
N GLU A 352 -32.56 -7.13 2.74
CA GLU A 352 -33.00 -7.08 4.13
C GLU A 352 -31.88 -6.61 5.07
N ARG A 353 -30.65 -7.16 4.95
CA ARG A 353 -29.51 -6.72 5.76
C ARG A 353 -29.15 -5.26 5.55
N ILE A 354 -29.22 -4.77 4.31
CA ILE A 354 -28.94 -3.37 3.98
C ILE A 354 -30.06 -2.47 4.52
N ALA A 355 -31.33 -2.82 4.34
CA ALA A 355 -32.46 -2.07 4.88
C ALA A 355 -32.36 -1.96 6.41
N SER A 356 -32.16 -3.09 7.11
CA SER A 356 -31.98 -3.11 8.57
C SER A 356 -30.81 -2.23 9.03
N SER A 357 -29.70 -2.24 8.29
CA SER A 357 -28.54 -1.40 8.62
C SER A 357 -28.82 0.11 8.46
N PHE A 358 -29.64 0.51 7.50
CA PHE A 358 -30.10 1.89 7.34
C PHE A 358 -31.07 2.33 8.43
N GLU A 359 -31.99 1.44 8.85
CA GLU A 359 -32.90 1.70 9.97
C GLU A 359 -32.13 1.90 11.28
N GLU A 360 -31.15 1.03 11.55
CA GLU A 360 -30.27 1.15 12.71
C GLU A 360 -29.46 2.45 12.66
N ALA A 361 -28.88 2.79 11.51
CA ALA A 361 -28.16 4.05 11.31
C ALA A 361 -29.07 5.27 11.56
N ALA A 362 -30.25 5.29 10.97
CA ALA A 362 -31.23 6.36 11.17
C ALA A 362 -31.61 6.52 12.65
N THR A 363 -31.81 5.42 13.35
CA THR A 363 -32.10 5.41 14.79
C THR A 363 -30.95 5.99 15.62
N ARG A 364 -29.72 5.58 15.34
CA ARG A 364 -28.50 6.10 16.00
C ARG A 364 -28.30 7.59 15.76
N HIS A 365 -28.47 8.05 14.51
CA HIS A 365 -28.32 9.47 14.16
C HIS A 365 -29.39 10.33 14.86
N ARG A 366 -30.66 9.88 14.87
CA ARG A 366 -31.74 10.60 15.60
C ARG A 366 -31.48 10.64 17.11
N ALA A 367 -30.99 9.55 17.70
CA ALA A 367 -30.64 9.52 19.12
C ALA A 367 -29.47 10.47 19.43
N ALA A 368 -28.41 10.45 18.61
CA ALA A 368 -27.26 11.33 18.77
C ALA A 368 -27.65 12.80 18.63
N ALA A 369 -28.46 13.18 17.64
CA ALA A 369 -28.96 14.52 17.45
C ALA A 369 -29.79 15.02 18.67
N ARG A 370 -30.60 14.15 19.28
CA ARG A 370 -31.34 14.50 20.51
C ARG A 370 -30.43 14.68 21.72
N THR A 371 -29.37 13.91 21.83
CA THR A 371 -28.49 13.90 23.01
C THR A 371 -27.43 14.99 22.95
N PHE A 372 -26.86 15.23 21.77
CA PHE A 372 -25.66 16.08 21.61
C PHE A 372 -25.94 17.34 20.78
N GLY A 373 -27.00 17.39 19.94
CA GLY A 373 -27.27 18.53 19.04
C GLY A 373 -27.33 19.86 19.77
N ARG A 374 -28.07 19.94 20.88
CA ARG A 374 -28.17 21.16 21.70
C ARG A 374 -26.83 21.58 22.32
N ALA A 375 -26.01 20.64 22.76
CA ALA A 375 -24.72 20.95 23.40
C ALA A 375 -23.71 21.57 22.43
N PHE A 376 -23.71 21.12 21.17
CA PHE A 376 -22.80 21.65 20.13
C PHE A 376 -23.32 22.95 19.51
N ASP A 377 -24.64 23.15 19.42
CA ASP A 377 -25.23 24.41 18.93
C ASP A 377 -25.00 25.55 19.94
N ASP A 378 -25.06 25.28 21.25
CA ASP A 378 -24.78 26.27 22.31
C ASP A 378 -23.30 26.66 22.36
N ASP A 379 -22.36 25.74 22.13
CA ASP A 379 -20.92 26.02 22.06
C ASP A 379 -20.55 26.84 20.82
N ALA A 380 -21.22 26.64 19.67
CA ALA A 380 -21.00 27.43 18.47
C ALA A 380 -21.53 28.88 18.63
N ALA A 381 -22.63 29.05 19.33
CA ALA A 381 -23.21 30.40 19.60
C ALA A 381 -22.39 31.21 20.60
N THR A 382 -21.54 30.59 21.42
CA THR A 382 -20.65 31.26 22.36
C THR A 382 -19.26 31.59 21.80
N ALA A 383 -18.94 31.11 20.58
CA ALA A 383 -17.65 31.29 19.90
C ALA A 383 -17.67 32.44 18.85
N GLU A 384 -18.83 33.07 18.58
CA GLU A 384 -18.99 34.30 17.81
C GLU A 384 -19.03 35.51 18.76
#